data_5d9114260b27e2a97171aa8b3f286bc8
#
_entry.id   5d9114260b27e2a97171aa8b3f286bc8
#
_cell.length_a   1.000
_cell.length_b   1.000
_cell.length_c   1.000
_cell.angle_alpha   90.00
_cell.angle_beta   90.00
_cell.angle_gamma   90.00
#
_symmetry.space_group_name_H-M   'P 1'
#
loop_
_entity.id
_entity.type
_entity.pdbx_description
1 polymer ?
#
loop_
_entity_poly.entity_id
_entity_poly.type
_entity_poly.pdbx_seq_one_letter_code
_entity_poly.pdbx_strand_id
1 'polypeptide(L)'
;MKDPRIPLYLITGFLDSGKTTLLTDTLNMDYFADGQRTVLLMCEDGETEYDPEQLTRRNTRLVPVQDQAQLNTSFLQEIDRRYQERVLLEYNGMWPIQILRDLKLPKTWGLYQAIDVIDGSTFEMYRSNMQSMVIDMVTEADMVLFNRCTPDMPLSGWKRSIRAVNRMCEIVFEDEKGEEL
;
A
#
# COMPACT_ATOMS: atom_id res chain seq x y z
N MET A 1 -12.02 17.89 -12.06
CA MET A 1 -12.43 16.85 -13.05
C MET A 1 -11.84 15.52 -12.57
N LYS A 2 -12.65 14.45 -12.43
CA LYS A 2 -12.13 13.14 -12.06
C LYS A 2 -11.20 12.64 -13.17
N ASP A 3 -10.02 12.13 -12.80
CA ASP A 3 -9.13 11.47 -13.75
C ASP A 3 -9.87 10.28 -14.38
N PRO A 4 -10.03 10.21 -15.72
CA PRO A 4 -10.77 9.13 -16.37
C PRO A 4 -10.01 7.79 -16.41
N ARG A 5 -8.76 7.79 -15.93
CA ARG A 5 -7.94 6.59 -15.90
C ARG A 5 -8.37 5.62 -14.79
N ILE A 6 -8.02 4.35 -14.97
CA ILE A 6 -8.22 3.31 -13.96
C ILE A 6 -7.33 3.65 -12.74
N PRO A 7 -7.92 3.83 -11.54
CA PRO A 7 -7.16 4.20 -10.38
C PRO A 7 -6.30 3.03 -9.87
N LEU A 8 -5.02 3.31 -9.65
CA LEU A 8 -4.07 2.44 -8.95
C LEU A 8 -3.89 2.97 -7.53
N TYR A 9 -4.11 2.09 -6.55
CA TYR A 9 -3.79 2.30 -5.15
C TYR A 9 -2.53 1.48 -4.82
N LEU A 10 -1.48 2.17 -4.42
CA LEU A 10 -0.19 1.57 -4.05
C LEU A 10 -0.07 1.51 -2.53
N ILE A 11 0.18 0.31 -2.00
CA ILE A 11 0.40 0.10 -0.57
C ILE A 11 1.82 -0.40 -0.38
N THR A 12 2.63 0.38 0.33
CA THR A 12 4.00 0.06 0.74
C THR A 12 4.09 -0.17 2.25
N GLY A 13 5.23 -0.59 2.73
CA GLY A 13 5.49 -0.89 4.14
C GLY A 13 6.26 -2.18 4.31
N PHE A 14 6.96 -2.34 5.42
CA PHE A 14 7.72 -3.55 5.72
C PHE A 14 6.84 -4.79 5.88
N LEU A 15 7.47 -5.97 5.90
CA LEU A 15 6.76 -7.23 6.16
C LEU A 15 5.98 -7.13 7.47
N ASP A 16 4.77 -7.67 7.46
CA ASP A 16 3.84 -7.70 8.59
C ASP A 16 3.44 -6.32 9.16
N SER A 17 3.68 -5.24 8.42
CA SER A 17 3.26 -3.88 8.84
C SER A 17 1.74 -3.69 8.85
N GLY A 18 0.95 -4.61 8.30
CA GLY A 18 -0.51 -4.53 8.24
C GLY A 18 -1.08 -4.15 6.87
N LYS A 19 -0.29 -4.22 5.79
CA LYS A 19 -0.75 -3.93 4.41
C LYS A 19 -1.95 -4.77 4.00
N THR A 20 -1.85 -6.08 4.19
CA THR A 20 -2.93 -7.04 3.87
C THR A 20 -4.20 -6.76 4.68
N THR A 21 -4.05 -6.42 5.96
CA THR A 21 -5.16 -6.03 6.84
C THR A 21 -5.83 -4.75 6.32
N LEU A 22 -5.06 -3.71 6.02
CA LEU A 22 -5.57 -2.46 5.46
C LEU A 22 -6.36 -2.70 4.16
N LEU A 23 -5.83 -3.52 3.25
CA LEU A 23 -6.50 -3.83 1.98
C LEU A 23 -7.75 -4.67 2.19
N THR A 24 -7.73 -5.63 3.13
CA THR A 24 -8.90 -6.43 3.52
C THR A 24 -10.01 -5.54 4.06
N ASP A 25 -9.69 -4.63 4.97
CA ASP A 25 -10.65 -3.67 5.55
C ASP A 25 -11.17 -2.71 4.48
N THR A 26 -10.28 -2.20 3.62
CA THR A 26 -10.64 -1.35 2.48
C THR A 26 -11.65 -2.03 1.56
N LEU A 27 -11.43 -3.30 1.21
CA LEU A 27 -12.36 -4.08 0.38
C LEU A 27 -13.73 -4.28 1.05
N ASN A 28 -13.82 -4.19 2.38
CA ASN A 28 -15.06 -4.28 3.13
C ASN A 28 -15.83 -2.95 3.22
N MET A 29 -15.17 -1.81 2.94
CA MET A 29 -15.84 -0.50 2.98
C MET A 29 -16.93 -0.37 1.92
N ASP A 30 -17.99 0.35 2.23
CA ASP A 30 -19.12 0.59 1.31
C ASP A 30 -18.69 1.23 0.00
N TYR A 31 -17.68 2.09 0.04
CA TYR A 31 -17.10 2.72 -1.15
C TYR A 31 -16.50 1.71 -2.14
N PHE A 32 -15.99 0.59 -1.66
CA PHE A 32 -15.44 -0.49 -2.47
C PHE A 32 -16.47 -1.59 -2.76
N ALA A 33 -17.67 -1.50 -2.21
CA ALA A 33 -18.79 -2.44 -2.45
C ALA A 33 -19.63 -2.06 -3.68
N ASP A 34 -19.06 -1.35 -4.63
CA ASP A 34 -19.71 -0.79 -5.82
C ASP A 34 -19.81 -1.79 -7.00
N GLY A 35 -19.29 -3.01 -6.83
CA GLY A 35 -19.28 -4.06 -7.86
C GLY A 35 -18.21 -3.87 -8.93
N GLN A 36 -17.35 -2.87 -8.83
CA GLN A 36 -16.27 -2.65 -9.79
C GLN A 36 -15.30 -3.83 -9.80
N ARG A 37 -14.83 -4.18 -10.99
CA ARG A 37 -13.80 -5.23 -11.16
C ARG A 37 -12.46 -4.71 -10.67
N THR A 38 -11.94 -5.35 -9.63
CA THR A 38 -10.67 -5.01 -9.02
C THR A 38 -9.64 -6.09 -9.33
N VAL A 39 -8.42 -5.71 -9.68
CA VAL A 39 -7.26 -6.59 -9.64
C VAL A 39 -6.39 -6.22 -8.46
N LEU A 40 -6.01 -7.21 -7.66
CA LEU A 40 -5.10 -7.08 -6.53
C LEU A 40 -3.79 -7.77 -6.88
N LEU A 41 -2.75 -6.98 -7.11
CA LEU A 41 -1.39 -7.44 -7.34
C LEU A 41 -0.70 -7.60 -5.98
N MET A 42 -0.43 -8.83 -5.57
CA MET A 42 0.17 -9.17 -4.28
C MET A 42 1.65 -9.53 -4.48
N CYS A 43 2.55 -8.65 -4.07
CA CYS A 43 3.99 -8.84 -4.18
C CYS A 43 4.63 -9.41 -2.90
N GLU A 44 3.86 -9.64 -1.87
CA GLU A 44 4.34 -10.15 -0.59
C GLU A 44 3.42 -11.27 -0.09
N ASP A 45 4.05 -12.34 0.37
CA ASP A 45 3.37 -13.48 1.00
C ASP A 45 3.69 -13.44 2.50
N GLY A 46 2.88 -12.68 3.24
CA GLY A 46 3.01 -12.49 4.69
C GLY A 46 2.23 -13.52 5.50
N GLU A 47 2.18 -13.33 6.83
CA GLU A 47 1.41 -14.20 7.73
C GLU A 47 -0.10 -14.06 7.55
N THR A 48 -0.57 -12.89 7.09
CA THR A 48 -1.99 -12.61 6.86
C THR A 48 -2.37 -12.95 5.43
N GLU A 49 -3.34 -13.82 5.25
CA GLU A 49 -3.85 -14.24 3.94
C GLU A 49 -5.16 -13.51 3.61
N TYR A 50 -5.42 -13.33 2.30
CA TYR A 50 -6.71 -12.84 1.81
C TYR A 50 -7.76 -13.96 1.84
N ASP A 51 -8.97 -13.63 2.29
CA ASP A 51 -10.11 -14.54 2.25
C ASP A 51 -10.65 -14.66 0.80
N PRO A 52 -10.59 -15.86 0.18
CA PRO A 52 -11.09 -16.07 -1.18
C PRO A 52 -12.57 -15.74 -1.37
N GLU A 53 -13.39 -15.97 -0.33
CA GLU A 53 -14.83 -15.67 -0.38
C GLU A 53 -15.06 -14.16 -0.39
N GLN A 54 -14.29 -13.41 0.40
CA GLN A 54 -14.33 -11.94 0.39
C GLN A 54 -13.92 -11.40 -0.98
N LEU A 55 -12.80 -11.87 -1.54
CA LEU A 55 -12.34 -11.45 -2.85
C LEU A 55 -13.40 -11.69 -3.93
N THR A 56 -14.05 -12.85 -3.89
CA THR A 56 -15.13 -13.19 -4.83
C THR A 56 -16.31 -12.25 -4.67
N ARG A 57 -16.77 -12.01 -3.43
CA ARG A 57 -17.89 -11.09 -3.15
C ARG A 57 -17.59 -9.66 -3.60
N ARG A 58 -16.32 -9.25 -3.55
CA ARG A 58 -15.85 -7.90 -3.95
C ARG A 58 -15.38 -7.83 -5.39
N ASN A 59 -15.69 -8.83 -6.21
CA ASN A 59 -15.30 -8.89 -7.62
C ASN A 59 -13.79 -8.60 -7.83
N THR A 60 -12.97 -9.13 -6.92
CA THR A 60 -11.53 -8.88 -6.86
C THR A 60 -10.76 -10.12 -7.30
N ARG A 61 -9.90 -9.97 -8.30
CA ARG A 61 -8.99 -10.99 -8.78
C ARG A 61 -7.61 -10.80 -8.14
N LEU A 62 -7.16 -11.81 -7.38
CA LEU A 62 -5.82 -11.84 -6.81
C LEU A 62 -4.81 -12.35 -7.84
N VAL A 63 -3.72 -11.61 -8.03
CA VAL A 63 -2.60 -11.97 -8.88
C VAL A 63 -1.31 -11.92 -8.06
N PRO A 64 -0.75 -13.07 -7.66
CA PRO A 64 0.52 -13.11 -6.96
C PRO A 64 1.67 -12.68 -7.89
N VAL A 65 2.59 -11.89 -7.35
CA VAL A 65 3.85 -11.48 -7.99
C VAL A 65 4.99 -11.96 -7.09
N GLN A 66 5.57 -13.11 -7.42
CA GLN A 66 6.49 -13.81 -6.54
C GLN A 66 7.94 -13.31 -6.63
N ASP A 67 8.30 -12.66 -7.72
CA ASP A 67 9.66 -12.18 -7.98
C ASP A 67 9.63 -10.71 -8.39
N GLN A 68 10.56 -9.92 -7.86
CA GLN A 68 10.68 -8.50 -8.18
C GLN A 68 10.88 -8.24 -9.68
N ALA A 69 11.54 -9.13 -10.41
CA ALA A 69 11.74 -9.01 -11.86
C ALA A 69 10.45 -9.21 -12.64
N GLN A 70 9.45 -9.92 -12.07
CA GLN A 70 8.13 -10.09 -12.66
C GLN A 70 7.34 -8.77 -12.68
N LEU A 71 7.55 -7.89 -11.68
CA LEU A 71 6.87 -6.60 -11.61
C LEU A 71 7.53 -5.62 -12.60
N ASN A 72 7.11 -5.66 -13.84
CA ASN A 72 7.65 -4.84 -14.92
C ASN A 72 6.53 -4.30 -15.83
N THR A 73 6.88 -3.38 -16.70
CA THR A 73 5.94 -2.71 -17.60
C THR A 73 5.15 -3.71 -18.49
N SER A 74 5.82 -4.73 -19.02
CA SER A 74 5.16 -5.75 -19.86
C SER A 74 4.12 -6.55 -19.09
N PHE A 75 4.41 -6.91 -17.84
CA PHE A 75 3.47 -7.58 -16.95
C PHE A 75 2.23 -6.72 -16.69
N LEU A 76 2.41 -5.43 -16.38
CA LEU A 76 1.28 -4.53 -16.16
C LEU A 76 0.44 -4.33 -17.43
N GLN A 77 1.07 -4.29 -18.61
CA GLN A 77 0.35 -4.23 -19.87
C GLN A 77 -0.46 -5.51 -20.17
N GLU A 78 0.05 -6.67 -19.74
CA GLU A 78 -0.71 -7.91 -19.83
C GLU A 78 -1.92 -7.92 -18.89
N ILE A 79 -1.76 -7.43 -17.65
CA ILE A 79 -2.87 -7.24 -16.72
C ILE A 79 -3.91 -6.28 -17.31
N ASP A 80 -3.48 -5.17 -17.92
CA ASP A 80 -4.36 -4.15 -18.52
C ASP A 80 -5.23 -4.71 -19.66
N ARG A 81 -4.77 -5.71 -20.41
CA ARG A 81 -5.56 -6.37 -21.47
C ARG A 81 -6.80 -7.07 -20.94
N ARG A 82 -6.82 -7.43 -19.66
CA ARG A 82 -8.00 -7.97 -18.97
C ARG A 82 -8.75 -6.81 -18.35
N TYR A 83 -10.02 -6.68 -18.69
CA TYR A 83 -10.81 -5.55 -18.21
C TYR A 83 -10.89 -5.50 -16.68
N GLN A 84 -10.38 -4.45 -16.08
CA GLN A 84 -10.55 -4.05 -14.68
C GLN A 84 -10.89 -2.55 -14.60
N GLU A 85 -11.48 -2.16 -13.50
CA GLU A 85 -11.90 -0.78 -13.21
C GLU A 85 -11.10 -0.17 -12.07
N ARG A 86 -10.35 -0.99 -11.33
CA ARG A 86 -9.53 -0.59 -10.20
C ARG A 86 -8.36 -1.54 -10.00
N VAL A 87 -7.22 -1.00 -9.61
CA VAL A 87 -5.99 -1.76 -9.34
C VAL A 87 -5.53 -1.48 -7.91
N LEU A 88 -5.29 -2.54 -7.14
CA LEU A 88 -4.63 -2.51 -5.85
C LEU A 88 -3.26 -3.17 -6.00
N LEU A 89 -2.21 -2.53 -5.52
CA LEU A 89 -0.85 -3.08 -5.53
C LEU A 89 -0.31 -3.13 -4.11
N GLU A 90 -0.22 -4.33 -3.55
CA GLU A 90 0.47 -4.60 -2.30
C GLU A 90 1.95 -4.88 -2.61
N TYR A 91 2.79 -3.88 -2.36
CA TYR A 91 4.21 -3.93 -2.69
C TYR A 91 5.01 -4.66 -1.61
N ASN A 92 6.03 -5.40 -2.02
CA ASN A 92 6.93 -6.06 -1.09
C ASN A 92 7.90 -5.05 -0.47
N GLY A 93 7.82 -4.88 0.85
CA GLY A 93 8.59 -3.87 1.59
C GLY A 93 10.10 -4.12 1.64
N MET A 94 10.56 -5.29 1.20
CA MET A 94 12.00 -5.60 1.10
C MET A 94 12.56 -5.40 -0.30
N TRP A 95 11.71 -5.13 -1.29
CA TRP A 95 12.17 -4.82 -2.64
C TRP A 95 12.59 -3.35 -2.76
N PRO A 96 13.62 -3.04 -3.57
CA PRO A 96 14.02 -1.66 -3.79
C PRO A 96 12.88 -0.80 -4.34
N ILE A 97 12.64 0.35 -3.75
CA ILE A 97 11.61 1.30 -4.23
C ILE A 97 11.89 1.77 -5.67
N GLN A 98 13.14 1.67 -6.12
CA GLN A 98 13.53 2.02 -7.48
C GLN A 98 12.76 1.23 -8.54
N ILE A 99 12.34 0.00 -8.23
CA ILE A 99 11.48 -0.80 -9.11
C ILE A 99 10.18 -0.04 -9.41
N LEU A 100 9.55 0.54 -8.40
CA LEU A 100 8.32 1.33 -8.57
C LEU A 100 8.58 2.63 -9.33
N ARG A 101 9.72 3.30 -9.08
CA ARG A 101 10.10 4.53 -9.78
C ARG A 101 10.34 4.30 -11.27
N ASP A 102 10.89 3.16 -11.63
CA ASP A 102 11.18 2.78 -13.02
C ASP A 102 9.96 2.16 -13.74
N LEU A 103 8.94 1.79 -12.99
CA LEU A 103 7.76 1.11 -13.50
C LEU A 103 6.88 2.07 -14.32
N LYS A 104 6.74 1.79 -15.60
CA LYS A 104 5.83 2.55 -16.46
C LYS A 104 4.44 1.93 -16.43
N LEU A 105 3.50 2.66 -15.88
CA LEU A 105 2.10 2.25 -15.85
C LEU A 105 1.50 2.20 -17.28
N PRO A 106 0.54 1.30 -17.55
CA PRO A 106 -0.29 1.39 -18.73
C PRO A 106 -0.91 2.79 -18.86
N LYS A 107 -1.08 3.27 -20.09
CA LYS A 107 -1.65 4.62 -20.33
C LYS A 107 -3.08 4.79 -19.78
N THR A 108 -3.78 3.69 -19.64
CA THR A 108 -5.14 3.59 -19.08
C THR A 108 -5.16 3.70 -17.55
N TRP A 109 -4.02 3.55 -16.87
CA TRP A 109 -3.93 3.60 -15.42
C TRP A 109 -3.39 4.93 -14.93
N GLY A 110 -3.82 5.33 -13.73
CA GLY A 110 -3.26 6.48 -13.01
C GLY A 110 -3.03 6.14 -11.55
N LEU A 111 -1.87 6.50 -11.01
CA LEU A 111 -1.66 6.44 -9.57
C LEU A 111 -2.65 7.39 -8.89
N TYR A 112 -3.54 6.82 -8.08
CA TYR A 112 -4.56 7.57 -7.36
C TYR A 112 -4.09 7.93 -5.96
N GLN A 113 -3.51 6.95 -5.25
CA GLN A 113 -3.00 7.14 -3.90
C GLN A 113 -1.88 6.14 -3.60
N ALA A 114 -0.82 6.61 -2.94
CA ALA A 114 0.24 5.79 -2.38
C ALA A 114 0.21 5.89 -0.84
N ILE A 115 0.03 4.75 -0.17
CA ILE A 115 -0.03 4.67 1.30
C ILE A 115 1.15 3.84 1.79
N ASP A 116 1.95 4.41 2.68
CA ASP A 116 2.99 3.68 3.41
C ASP A 116 2.46 3.27 4.78
N VAL A 117 2.38 1.96 5.02
CA VAL A 117 1.86 1.38 6.27
C VAL A 117 3.00 1.04 7.20
N ILE A 118 3.02 1.66 8.36
CA ILE A 118 4.06 1.51 9.37
C ILE A 118 3.46 0.93 10.64
N ASP A 119 4.03 -0.18 11.11
CA ASP A 119 3.74 -0.71 12.44
C ASP A 119 4.45 0.14 13.50
N GLY A 120 3.68 0.85 14.34
CA GLY A 120 4.21 1.68 15.41
C GLY A 120 5.08 0.92 16.41
N SER A 121 4.77 -0.36 16.67
CA SER A 121 5.53 -1.18 17.60
C SER A 121 6.94 -1.52 17.12
N THR A 122 7.20 -1.50 15.82
CA THR A 122 8.49 -1.85 15.20
C THR A 122 9.17 -0.68 14.49
N PHE A 123 8.53 0.48 14.41
CA PHE A 123 9.03 1.63 13.65
C PHE A 123 10.45 2.06 14.04
N GLU A 124 10.73 2.18 15.35
CA GLU A 124 12.05 2.62 15.82
C GLU A 124 13.17 1.63 15.41
N MET A 125 12.86 0.34 15.39
CA MET A 125 13.79 -0.69 14.93
C MET A 125 14.11 -0.51 13.45
N TYR A 126 13.08 -0.37 12.59
CA TYR A 126 13.28 -0.17 11.15
C TYR A 126 13.95 1.17 10.86
N ARG A 127 13.55 2.24 11.53
CA ARG A 127 14.17 3.56 11.40
C ARG A 127 15.66 3.54 11.72
N SER A 128 16.07 2.76 12.73
CA SER A 128 17.47 2.66 13.15
C SER A 128 18.32 1.77 12.26
N ASN A 129 17.75 0.66 11.75
CA ASN A 129 18.51 -0.36 11.03
C ASN A 129 18.36 -0.27 9.50
N MET A 130 17.26 0.28 9.00
CA MET A 130 16.90 0.33 7.58
C MET A 130 16.45 1.73 7.16
N GLN A 131 17.10 2.76 7.68
CA GLN A 131 16.72 4.16 7.54
C GLN A 131 16.50 4.58 6.08
N SER A 132 17.37 4.16 5.16
CA SER A 132 17.24 4.51 3.74
C SER A 132 15.95 3.98 3.13
N MET A 133 15.55 2.77 3.48
CA MET A 133 14.31 2.17 2.97
C MET A 133 13.08 2.87 3.54
N VAL A 134 13.10 3.23 4.84
CA VAL A 134 12.04 4.04 5.46
C VAL A 134 11.90 5.38 4.73
N ILE A 135 13.01 6.08 4.50
CA ILE A 135 13.02 7.37 3.79
C ILE A 135 12.47 7.21 2.37
N ASP A 136 12.87 6.18 1.66
CA ASP A 136 12.43 5.93 0.29
C ASP A 136 10.91 5.70 0.21
N MET A 137 10.34 4.85 1.09
CA MET A 137 8.90 4.59 1.12
C MET A 137 8.10 5.85 1.50
N VAL A 138 8.53 6.55 2.55
CA VAL A 138 7.89 7.81 2.99
C VAL A 138 7.94 8.89 1.89
N THR A 139 9.03 8.95 1.12
CA THR A 139 9.18 9.94 0.04
C THR A 139 8.11 9.75 -1.04
N GLU A 140 7.75 8.51 -1.35
CA GLU A 140 6.77 8.20 -2.40
C GLU A 140 5.32 8.23 -1.90
N ALA A 141 5.07 8.37 -0.59
CA ALA A 141 3.75 8.26 -0.01
C ALA A 141 2.93 9.57 -0.11
N ASP A 142 1.66 9.45 -0.46
CA ASP A 142 0.64 10.49 -0.26
C ASP A 142 0.13 10.49 1.18
N MET A 143 0.11 9.30 1.81
CA MET A 143 -0.28 9.08 3.19
C MET A 143 0.70 8.13 3.88
N VAL A 144 1.05 8.42 5.11
CA VAL A 144 1.77 7.51 6.03
C VAL A 144 0.81 7.14 7.14
N LEU A 145 0.44 5.87 7.18
CA LEU A 145 -0.45 5.29 8.18
C LEU A 145 0.36 4.50 9.20
N PHE A 146 0.43 5.02 10.42
CA PHE A 146 0.94 4.27 11.55
C PHE A 146 -0.20 3.51 12.22
N ASN A 147 -0.09 2.20 12.30
CA ASN A 147 -1.02 1.36 13.06
C ASN A 147 -0.39 0.84 14.35
N ARG A 148 -1.17 0.13 15.16
CA ARG A 148 -0.74 -0.45 16.44
C ARG A 148 -0.01 0.57 17.35
N CYS A 149 -0.43 1.82 17.26
CA CYS A 149 0.11 2.89 18.11
C CYS A 149 -0.55 2.88 19.49
N THR A 150 0.18 3.38 20.46
CA THR A 150 -0.33 3.64 21.82
C THR A 150 -0.05 5.09 22.21
N PRO A 151 -0.85 5.69 23.12
CA PRO A 151 -0.69 7.10 23.51
C PRO A 151 0.66 7.43 24.18
N ASP A 152 1.38 6.44 24.70
CA ASP A 152 2.69 6.59 25.32
C ASP A 152 3.85 6.59 24.31
N MET A 153 3.59 6.22 23.05
CA MET A 153 4.59 6.30 21.98
C MET A 153 4.91 7.76 21.59
N PRO A 154 6.14 8.04 21.12
CA PRO A 154 6.56 9.41 20.79
C PRO A 154 5.99 9.92 19.44
N LEU A 155 4.66 9.84 19.27
CA LEU A 155 3.95 10.13 18.02
C LEU A 155 4.30 11.50 17.43
N SER A 156 4.39 12.53 18.28
CA SER A 156 4.78 13.89 17.84
C SER A 156 6.22 13.94 17.30
N GLY A 157 7.11 13.11 17.84
CA GLY A 157 8.49 12.97 17.35
C GLY A 157 8.51 12.28 15.99
N TRP A 158 7.74 11.22 15.83
CA TRP A 158 7.58 10.50 14.56
C TRP A 158 6.99 11.39 13.48
N LYS A 159 5.93 12.13 13.81
CA LYS A 159 5.33 13.11 12.88
C LYS A 159 6.36 14.12 12.38
N ARG A 160 7.23 14.66 13.26
CA ARG A 160 8.31 15.58 12.84
C ARG A 160 9.32 14.89 11.91
N SER A 161 9.69 13.63 12.21
CA SER A 161 10.62 12.86 11.39
C SER A 161 10.08 12.61 9.98
N ILE A 162 8.80 12.21 9.88
CA ILE A 162 8.13 12.03 8.58
C ILE A 162 8.04 13.36 7.83
N ARG A 163 7.66 14.44 8.50
CA ARG A 163 7.58 15.78 7.89
C ARG A 163 8.91 16.31 7.38
N ALA A 164 10.03 15.90 7.99
CA ALA A 164 11.37 16.25 7.51
C ALA A 164 11.71 15.59 6.17
N VAL A 165 11.11 14.43 5.88
CA VAL A 165 11.29 13.67 4.63
C VAL A 165 10.23 14.09 3.60
N ASN A 166 8.96 14.08 3.99
CA ASN A 166 7.82 14.39 3.12
C ASN A 166 6.88 15.38 3.80
N ARG A 167 6.91 16.63 3.33
CA ARG A 167 6.11 17.72 3.90
C ARG A 167 4.64 17.65 3.54
N MET A 168 4.30 16.98 2.44
CA MET A 168 2.98 17.03 1.84
C MET A 168 2.11 15.81 2.18
N CYS A 169 2.71 14.68 2.60
CA CYS A 169 1.94 13.48 2.90
C CYS A 169 0.99 13.69 4.08
N GLU A 170 -0.13 13.04 4.04
CA GLU A 170 -1.00 12.90 5.21
C GLU A 170 -0.32 11.96 6.23
N ILE A 171 -0.51 12.18 7.53
CA ILE A 171 0.05 11.31 8.58
C ILE A 171 -1.08 10.98 9.54
N VAL A 172 -1.39 9.70 9.62
CA VAL A 172 -2.44 9.15 10.49
C VAL A 172 -1.81 8.20 11.48
N PHE A 173 -2.25 8.26 12.73
CA PHE A 173 -1.89 7.32 13.78
C PHE A 173 -3.14 6.61 14.25
N GLU A 174 -3.11 5.28 14.24
CA GLU A 174 -4.21 4.43 14.68
C GLU A 174 -3.72 3.47 15.77
N ASP A 175 -4.62 3.15 16.68
CA ASP A 175 -4.39 2.10 17.66
C ASP A 175 -4.53 0.70 17.04
N GLU A 176 -4.47 -0.35 17.87
CA GLU A 176 -4.63 -1.75 17.45
C GLU A 176 -6.03 -2.07 16.88
N LYS A 177 -7.02 -1.21 17.15
CA LYS A 177 -8.40 -1.37 16.67
C LYS A 177 -8.69 -0.54 15.42
N GLY A 178 -7.73 0.27 14.96
CA GLY A 178 -7.91 1.21 13.86
C GLY A 178 -8.61 2.51 14.28
N GLU A 179 -8.60 2.86 15.57
CA GLU A 179 -9.11 4.13 16.07
C GLU A 179 -8.00 5.19 16.01
N GLU A 180 -8.29 6.35 15.43
CA GLU A 180 -7.32 7.45 15.29
C GLU A 180 -6.96 8.06 16.66
N LEU A 181 -5.65 8.32 16.87
CA LEU A 181 -5.06 8.86 18.08
C LEU A 181 -4.73 10.36 17.97
#